data_9fec1be2df912a88c28896d5c6fb6f56
#
_entry.id   9fec1be2df912a88c28896d5c6fb6f56
#
_cell.length_a   1.000
_cell.length_b   1.000
_cell.length_c   1.000
_cell.angle_alpha   90.00
_cell.angle_beta   90.00
_cell.angle_gamma   90.00
#
_symmetry.space_group_name_H-M   'P 1'
#
loop_
_entity.id
_entity.type
_entity.pdbx_description
1 polymer ?
#
loop_
_entity_poly.entity_id
_entity_poly.type
_entity_poly.pdbx_seq_one_letter_code
_entity_poly.pdbx_strand_id
1 'polypeptide(L)'
;SHYKTINMFKKVLVAEDLDSISIAVVQVLEDLNIPVIDHVKYCDEGLLKVKKALNEKEPYDLLITDLSFKTDHRKANIESGDELIEAINEVQPKLKKIVFSIEDKSYRIKTLFEDLGINAYVSKGRNSINELKKAIEKTYRSEEKILSSGFLLNYK
;
A
#
# COMPACT_ATOMS: atom_id res chain seq x y z
N SER A 1 2.05 -18.59 30.57
CA SER A 1 2.55 -18.53 29.22
C SER A 1 2.88 -17.11 28.86
N HIS A 2 3.86 -16.99 28.05
CA HIS A 2 4.39 -15.69 27.73
C HIS A 2 4.26 -15.45 26.23
N TYR A 3 3.01 -15.20 25.84
CA TYR A 3 2.80 -14.82 24.45
C TYR A 3 3.17 -13.37 24.29
N LYS A 4 4.18 -13.11 23.50
CA LYS A 4 4.47 -11.76 23.08
C LYS A 4 3.34 -11.34 22.16
N THR A 5 2.66 -10.28 22.52
CA THR A 5 1.75 -9.63 21.60
C THR A 5 2.61 -9.06 20.49
N ILE A 6 2.53 -9.65 19.31
CA ILE A 6 3.23 -9.10 18.16
C ILE A 6 2.39 -7.93 17.68
N ASN A 7 2.90 -6.72 17.88
CA ASN A 7 2.23 -5.54 17.35
C ASN A 7 2.44 -5.48 15.84
N MET A 8 1.38 -5.23 15.14
CA MET A 8 1.34 -5.14 13.70
C MET A 8 0.17 -4.24 13.30
N PHE A 9 0.11 -3.86 12.04
CA PHE A 9 -1.03 -3.11 11.51
C PHE A 9 -2.32 -3.85 11.82
N LYS A 10 -3.36 -3.11 12.09
CA LYS A 10 -4.66 -3.68 12.51
C LYS A 10 -5.70 -3.67 11.41
N LYS A 11 -5.61 -2.73 10.48
CA LYS A 11 -6.64 -2.58 9.45
C LYS A 11 -5.98 -2.08 8.17
N VAL A 12 -5.89 -2.95 7.18
CA VAL A 12 -5.16 -2.69 5.93
C VAL A 12 -6.13 -2.64 4.76
N LEU A 13 -5.93 -1.66 3.90
CA LEU A 13 -6.65 -1.56 2.63
C LEU A 13 -5.69 -1.91 1.50
N VAL A 14 -6.10 -2.84 0.65
CA VAL A 14 -5.37 -3.23 -0.56
C VAL A 14 -6.11 -2.71 -1.78
N ALA A 15 -5.45 -1.92 -2.60
CA ALA A 15 -5.99 -1.44 -3.87
C ALA A 15 -5.22 -2.09 -5.01
N GLU A 16 -5.83 -3.07 -5.65
CA GLU A 16 -5.21 -3.88 -6.69
C GLU A 16 -6.29 -4.46 -7.59
N ASP A 17 -6.17 -4.31 -8.89
CA ASP A 17 -7.17 -4.79 -9.84
C ASP A 17 -6.88 -6.18 -10.42
N LEU A 18 -5.67 -6.71 -10.24
CA LEU A 18 -5.32 -8.05 -10.69
C LEU A 18 -5.59 -9.06 -9.57
N ASP A 19 -6.53 -9.97 -9.80
CA ASP A 19 -6.96 -10.94 -8.78
C ASP A 19 -5.82 -11.80 -8.26
N SER A 20 -4.93 -12.27 -9.13
CA SER A 20 -3.81 -13.11 -8.69
C SER A 20 -2.88 -12.38 -7.74
N ILE A 21 -2.68 -11.10 -7.97
CA ILE A 21 -1.83 -10.26 -7.11
C ILE A 21 -2.55 -9.95 -5.80
N SER A 22 -3.81 -9.56 -5.86
CA SER A 22 -4.56 -9.23 -4.64
C SER A 22 -4.67 -10.44 -3.71
N ILE A 23 -4.87 -11.64 -4.26
CA ILE A 23 -4.92 -12.87 -3.47
C ILE A 23 -3.58 -13.08 -2.75
N ALA A 24 -2.47 -12.90 -3.47
CA ALA A 24 -1.14 -13.07 -2.88
C ALA A 24 -0.86 -12.04 -1.79
N VAL A 25 -1.26 -10.79 -2.01
CA VAL A 25 -1.07 -9.72 -1.02
C VAL A 25 -1.91 -10.00 0.23
N VAL A 26 -3.17 -10.36 0.05
CA VAL A 26 -4.06 -10.69 1.17
C VAL A 26 -3.49 -11.85 1.97
N GLN A 27 -2.94 -12.87 1.30
CA GLN A 27 -2.32 -14.01 1.99
C GLN A 27 -1.14 -13.58 2.88
N VAL A 28 -0.31 -12.67 2.40
CA VAL A 28 0.80 -12.12 3.21
C VAL A 28 0.24 -11.44 4.46
N LEU A 29 -0.81 -10.64 4.29
CA LEU A 29 -1.42 -9.93 5.42
C LEU A 29 -2.05 -10.90 6.43
N GLU A 30 -2.69 -11.96 5.94
CA GLU A 30 -3.23 -13.01 6.80
C GLU A 30 -2.10 -13.73 7.56
N ASP A 31 -1.00 -14.01 6.89
CA ASP A 31 0.16 -14.65 7.52
C ASP A 31 0.77 -13.76 8.62
N LEU A 32 0.61 -12.46 8.50
CA LEU A 32 1.04 -11.49 9.51
C LEU A 32 -0.01 -11.27 10.61
N ASN A 33 -1.11 -12.01 10.56
CA ASN A 33 -2.19 -11.96 11.55
C ASN A 33 -2.86 -10.59 11.65
N ILE A 34 -2.99 -9.90 10.52
CA ILE A 34 -3.69 -8.63 10.48
C ILE A 34 -5.20 -8.89 10.54
N PRO A 35 -5.90 -8.32 11.53
CA PRO A 35 -7.30 -8.72 11.78
C PRO A 35 -8.30 -8.20 10.76
N VAL A 36 -8.07 -7.03 10.18
CA VAL A 36 -9.00 -6.47 9.19
C VAL A 36 -8.24 -6.17 7.90
N ILE A 37 -8.66 -6.85 6.83
CA ILE A 37 -8.05 -6.73 5.52
C ILE A 37 -9.16 -6.48 4.52
N ASP A 38 -9.17 -5.31 3.91
CA ASP A 38 -10.14 -4.96 2.88
C ASP A 38 -9.44 -4.82 1.54
N HIS A 39 -10.11 -5.19 0.48
CA HIS A 39 -9.58 -5.14 -0.87
C HIS A 39 -10.54 -4.42 -1.80
N VAL A 40 -9.99 -3.55 -2.64
CA VAL A 40 -10.75 -2.88 -3.69
C VAL A 40 -10.03 -3.02 -5.03
N LYS A 41 -10.81 -3.05 -6.10
CA LYS A 41 -10.29 -3.12 -7.47
C LYS A 41 -10.24 -1.76 -8.15
N TYR A 42 -10.90 -0.76 -7.59
CA TYR A 42 -11.01 0.57 -8.16
C TYR A 42 -10.51 1.61 -7.16
N CYS A 43 -9.78 2.59 -7.66
CA CYS A 43 -9.23 3.65 -6.82
C CYS A 43 -10.32 4.50 -6.16
N ASP A 44 -11.42 4.78 -6.87
CA ASP A 44 -12.54 5.52 -6.28
C ASP A 44 -13.12 4.82 -5.07
N GLU A 45 -13.25 3.50 -5.13
CA GLU A 45 -13.70 2.71 -3.99
C GLU A 45 -12.73 2.77 -2.83
N GLY A 46 -11.43 2.81 -3.14
CA GLY A 46 -10.39 2.94 -2.14
C GLY A 46 -10.54 4.21 -1.31
N LEU A 47 -10.72 5.33 -1.99
CA LEU A 47 -10.91 6.61 -1.30
C LEU A 47 -12.19 6.61 -0.46
N LEU A 48 -13.28 6.06 -1.00
CA LEU A 48 -14.55 5.97 -0.27
C LEU A 48 -14.39 5.14 1.01
N LYS A 49 -13.66 4.02 0.94
CA LYS A 49 -13.43 3.19 2.11
C LYS A 49 -12.61 3.91 3.16
N VAL A 50 -11.58 4.65 2.75
CA VAL A 50 -10.77 5.43 3.68
C VAL A 50 -11.62 6.47 4.39
N LYS A 51 -12.43 7.22 3.64
CA LYS A 51 -13.32 8.24 4.22
C LYS A 51 -14.34 7.64 5.17
N LYS A 52 -14.94 6.51 4.79
CA LYS A 52 -15.92 5.82 5.62
C LYS A 52 -15.27 5.35 6.93
N ALA A 53 -14.10 4.76 6.85
CA ALA A 53 -13.39 4.28 8.04
C ALA A 53 -13.06 5.43 8.99
N LEU A 54 -12.62 6.56 8.46
CA LEU A 54 -12.38 7.76 9.27
C LEU A 54 -13.66 8.23 9.95
N ASN A 55 -14.76 8.26 9.22
CA ASN A 55 -16.05 8.69 9.77
C ASN A 55 -16.55 7.76 10.87
N GLU A 56 -16.27 6.47 10.75
CA GLU A 56 -16.63 5.46 11.75
C GLU A 56 -15.64 5.37 12.91
N LYS A 57 -14.59 6.17 12.88
CA LYS A 57 -13.52 6.19 13.89
C LYS A 57 -12.76 4.87 13.98
N GLU A 58 -12.70 4.16 12.85
CA GLU A 58 -11.94 2.93 12.70
C GLU A 58 -11.05 3.03 11.45
N PRO A 59 -10.10 3.96 11.44
CA PRO A 59 -9.31 4.23 10.23
C PRO A 59 -8.39 3.08 9.87
N TYR A 60 -8.07 3.00 8.59
CA TYR A 60 -6.99 2.13 8.13
C TYR A 60 -5.66 2.67 8.66
N ASP A 61 -4.74 1.76 8.97
CA ASP A 61 -3.38 2.15 9.37
C ASP A 61 -2.34 1.80 8.31
N LEU A 62 -2.73 1.09 7.25
CA LEU A 62 -1.85 0.83 6.11
C LEU A 62 -2.66 0.74 4.81
N LEU A 63 -2.12 1.35 3.77
CA LEU A 63 -2.57 1.18 2.38
C LEU A 63 -1.47 0.47 1.60
N ILE A 64 -1.85 -0.56 0.86
CA ILE A 64 -0.98 -1.18 -0.13
C ILE A 64 -1.66 -0.99 -1.48
N THR A 65 -1.01 -0.31 -2.41
CA THR A 65 -1.62 -0.01 -3.71
C THR A 65 -0.67 -0.23 -4.86
N ASP A 66 -1.21 -0.67 -6.00
CA ASP A 66 -0.52 -0.57 -7.27
C ASP A 66 -0.62 0.87 -7.79
N LEU A 67 0.14 1.19 -8.80
CA LEU A 67 0.07 2.48 -9.49
C LEU A 67 -0.85 2.42 -10.70
N SER A 68 -0.84 1.31 -11.43
CA SER A 68 -1.59 1.16 -12.67
C SER A 68 -2.86 0.37 -12.45
N PHE A 69 -3.97 0.92 -12.91
CA PHE A 69 -5.27 0.26 -12.85
C PHE A 69 -5.87 0.22 -14.25
N LYS A 70 -6.54 -0.89 -14.57
CA LYS A 70 -7.18 -1.04 -15.87
C LYS A 70 -8.35 -0.07 -15.98
N THR A 71 -8.43 0.60 -17.11
CA THR A 71 -9.61 1.39 -17.42
C THR A 71 -10.73 0.47 -17.92
N ASP A 72 -11.95 0.77 -17.54
CA ASP A 72 -13.12 0.07 -18.02
C ASP A 72 -14.19 1.10 -18.44
N HIS A 73 -15.43 0.65 -18.60
CA HIS A 73 -16.52 1.53 -19.01
C HIS A 73 -16.95 2.50 -17.93
N ARG A 74 -16.48 2.35 -16.73
CA ARG A 74 -16.88 3.19 -15.62
C ARG A 74 -16.16 4.51 -15.69
N LYS A 75 -16.89 5.57 -15.46
CA LYS A 75 -16.30 6.89 -15.31
C LYS A 75 -15.62 6.95 -13.96
N ALA A 76 -14.30 7.12 -13.96
CA ALA A 76 -13.52 7.17 -12.74
C ALA A 76 -13.03 8.59 -12.50
N ASN A 77 -13.08 9.04 -11.24
CA ASN A 77 -12.49 10.30 -10.82
C ASN A 77 -11.03 10.13 -10.45
N ILE A 78 -10.68 8.94 -9.94
CA ILE A 78 -9.32 8.57 -9.58
C ILE A 78 -8.96 7.35 -10.40
N GLU A 79 -7.93 7.46 -11.23
CA GLU A 79 -7.61 6.42 -12.21
C GLU A 79 -6.32 5.68 -11.93
N SER A 80 -5.51 6.16 -10.96
CA SER A 80 -4.19 5.59 -10.69
C SER A 80 -3.91 5.57 -9.20
N GLY A 81 -2.92 4.74 -8.80
CA GLY A 81 -2.53 4.62 -7.40
C GLY A 81 -1.91 5.89 -6.85
N ASP A 82 -1.14 6.62 -7.66
CA ASP A 82 -0.57 7.89 -7.22
C ASP A 82 -1.66 8.95 -6.98
N GLU A 83 -2.67 9.01 -7.85
CA GLU A 83 -3.82 9.88 -7.62
C GLU A 83 -4.59 9.48 -6.36
N LEU A 84 -4.71 8.18 -6.11
CA LEU A 84 -5.35 7.69 -4.88
C LEU A 84 -4.59 8.14 -3.65
N ILE A 85 -3.27 8.00 -3.66
CA ILE A 85 -2.43 8.43 -2.54
C ILE A 85 -2.55 9.93 -2.32
N GLU A 86 -2.55 10.72 -3.40
CA GLU A 86 -2.70 12.17 -3.31
C GLU A 86 -4.01 12.53 -2.63
N ALA A 87 -5.11 11.90 -3.04
CA ALA A 87 -6.43 12.14 -2.46
C ALA A 87 -6.49 11.72 -0.99
N ILE A 88 -5.89 10.58 -0.66
CA ILE A 88 -5.82 10.09 0.73
C ILE A 88 -5.01 11.04 1.59
N ASN A 89 -3.93 11.61 1.07
CA ASN A 89 -3.11 12.56 1.81
C ASN A 89 -3.89 13.81 2.24
N GLU A 90 -4.95 14.15 1.52
CA GLU A 90 -5.80 15.28 1.89
C GLU A 90 -6.70 14.98 3.10
N VAL A 91 -7.06 13.72 3.31
CA VAL A 91 -7.99 13.34 4.38
C VAL A 91 -7.30 12.57 5.51
N GLN A 92 -6.24 11.85 5.23
CA GLN A 92 -5.52 11.06 6.23
C GLN A 92 -4.03 11.00 5.87
N PRO A 93 -3.30 12.12 6.03
CA PRO A 93 -1.90 12.19 5.60
C PRO A 93 -0.98 11.23 6.36
N LYS A 94 -1.37 10.82 7.57
CA LYS A 94 -0.55 9.91 8.39
C LYS A 94 -0.77 8.44 8.08
N LEU A 95 -1.72 8.09 7.22
CA LEU A 95 -1.90 6.71 6.79
C LEU A 95 -0.62 6.25 6.11
N LYS A 96 -0.05 5.15 6.59
CA LYS A 96 1.16 4.60 6.00
C LYS A 96 0.83 3.96 4.65
N LYS A 97 1.75 4.08 3.71
CA LYS A 97 1.50 3.70 2.32
C LYS A 97 2.65 2.90 1.77
N ILE A 98 2.33 1.75 1.20
CA ILE A 98 3.27 0.92 0.45
C ILE A 98 2.77 0.83 -0.98
N VAL A 99 3.64 1.12 -1.93
CA VAL A 99 3.35 0.92 -3.35
C VAL A 99 3.94 -0.39 -3.80
N PHE A 100 3.12 -1.22 -4.42
CA PHE A 100 3.51 -2.52 -4.95
C PHE A 100 3.21 -2.53 -6.45
N SER A 101 4.24 -2.39 -7.28
CA SER A 101 4.06 -2.07 -8.70
C SER A 101 5.20 -2.61 -9.57
N ILE A 102 5.00 -2.60 -10.88
CA ILE A 102 6.04 -2.93 -11.85
C ILE A 102 6.84 -1.71 -12.31
N GLU A 103 6.52 -0.52 -11.81
CA GLU A 103 7.24 0.69 -12.21
C GLU A 103 8.73 0.55 -11.90
N ASP A 104 9.58 0.86 -12.85
CA ASP A 104 11.03 0.70 -12.70
C ASP A 104 11.80 2.01 -12.90
N LYS A 105 11.13 3.10 -13.23
CA LYS A 105 11.81 4.39 -13.46
C LYS A 105 12.14 5.05 -12.13
N SER A 106 13.42 5.21 -11.86
CA SER A 106 13.91 5.77 -10.61
C SER A 106 13.31 7.13 -10.27
N TYR A 107 13.17 8.00 -11.27
CA TYR A 107 12.63 9.34 -11.03
C TYR A 107 11.17 9.28 -10.58
N ARG A 108 10.38 8.35 -11.10
CA ARG A 108 8.98 8.19 -10.69
C ARG A 108 8.89 7.66 -9.28
N ILE A 109 9.71 6.67 -8.95
CA ILE A 109 9.74 6.08 -7.61
C ILE A 109 10.18 7.14 -6.60
N LYS A 110 11.19 7.91 -6.94
CA LYS A 110 11.67 9.01 -6.08
C LYS A 110 10.56 10.03 -5.79
N THR A 111 9.79 10.40 -6.82
CA THR A 111 8.65 11.31 -6.68
C THR A 111 7.60 10.76 -5.72
N LEU A 112 7.34 9.46 -5.75
CA LEU A 112 6.40 8.84 -4.82
C LEU A 112 6.84 9.05 -3.37
N PHE A 113 8.12 8.90 -3.09
CA PHE A 113 8.65 9.14 -1.75
C PHE A 113 8.65 10.62 -1.39
N GLU A 114 9.16 11.46 -2.26
CA GLU A 114 9.39 12.89 -1.95
C GLU A 114 8.10 13.70 -1.94
N ASP A 115 7.24 13.47 -2.92
CA ASP A 115 6.04 14.29 -3.09
C ASP A 115 4.80 13.68 -2.45
N LEU A 116 4.68 12.36 -2.46
CA LEU A 116 3.50 11.68 -1.94
C LEU A 116 3.72 11.04 -0.57
N GLY A 117 4.96 11.00 -0.12
CA GLY A 117 5.29 10.52 1.22
C GLY A 117 5.02 9.04 1.46
N ILE A 118 5.20 8.20 0.44
CA ILE A 118 5.04 6.77 0.66
C ILE A 118 6.13 6.26 1.59
N ASN A 119 5.84 5.19 2.30
CA ASN A 119 6.77 4.60 3.27
C ASN A 119 7.65 3.54 2.63
N ALA A 120 7.13 2.82 1.65
CA ALA A 120 7.87 1.75 1.00
C ALA A 120 7.44 1.59 -0.45
N TYR A 121 8.39 1.18 -1.28
CA TYR A 121 8.14 0.77 -2.65
C TYR A 121 8.66 -0.66 -2.83
N VAL A 122 7.79 -1.56 -3.30
CA VAL A 122 8.15 -2.94 -3.58
C VAL A 122 7.87 -3.22 -5.05
N SER A 123 8.88 -3.67 -5.74
CA SER A 123 8.79 -4.02 -7.15
C SER A 123 8.15 -5.40 -7.32
N LYS A 124 7.16 -5.51 -8.18
CA LYS A 124 6.58 -6.80 -8.55
C LYS A 124 7.61 -7.57 -9.39
N GLY A 125 7.81 -8.82 -9.06
CA GLY A 125 8.78 -9.64 -9.77
C GLY A 125 9.11 -10.88 -8.96
N ARG A 126 10.26 -11.46 -9.29
CA ARG A 126 10.74 -12.64 -8.57
C ARG A 126 10.97 -12.27 -7.10
N ASN A 127 10.49 -13.12 -6.20
CA ASN A 127 10.63 -12.94 -4.77
C ASN A 127 9.88 -11.71 -4.20
N SER A 128 9.00 -11.10 -4.99
CA SER A 128 8.33 -9.87 -4.57
C SER A 128 7.40 -10.05 -3.35
N ILE A 129 6.84 -11.24 -3.17
CA ILE A 129 5.98 -11.51 -2.01
C ILE A 129 6.80 -11.50 -0.72
N ASN A 130 7.98 -12.08 -0.71
CA ASN A 130 8.87 -12.02 0.46
C ASN A 130 9.33 -10.58 0.72
N GLU A 131 9.65 -9.84 -0.33
CA GLU A 131 10.03 -8.44 -0.23
C GLU A 131 8.89 -7.60 0.35
N LEU A 132 7.66 -7.87 -0.10
CA LEU A 132 6.49 -7.17 0.40
C LEU A 132 6.28 -7.43 1.89
N LYS A 133 6.39 -8.69 2.31
CA LYS A 133 6.24 -9.05 3.72
C LYS A 133 7.27 -8.31 4.58
N LYS A 134 8.52 -8.28 4.15
CA LYS A 134 9.58 -7.56 4.85
C LYS A 134 9.29 -6.06 4.91
N ALA A 135 8.81 -5.49 3.81
CA ALA A 135 8.47 -4.08 3.74
C ALA A 135 7.35 -3.73 4.71
N ILE A 136 6.33 -4.57 4.80
CA ILE A 136 5.22 -4.37 5.75
C ILE A 136 5.75 -4.36 7.19
N GLU A 137 6.56 -5.35 7.54
CA GLU A 137 7.13 -5.46 8.88
C GLU A 137 7.99 -4.26 9.23
N LYS A 138 8.86 -3.85 8.32
CA LYS A 138 9.73 -2.70 8.53
C LYS A 138 8.96 -1.38 8.59
N THR A 139 7.95 -1.21 7.73
CA THR A 139 7.11 -0.02 7.71
C THR A 139 6.38 0.14 9.05
N TYR A 140 5.94 -0.96 9.64
CA TYR A 140 5.29 -0.91 10.94
C TYR A 140 6.24 -0.43 12.04
N ARG A 141 7.48 -0.90 12.01
CA ARG A 141 8.44 -0.66 13.09
C ARG A 141 9.29 0.61 12.92
N SER A 142 9.32 1.20 11.74
CA SER A 142 10.29 2.23 11.43
C SER A 142 9.70 3.38 10.64
N GLU A 143 10.29 4.56 10.79
CA GLU A 143 10.00 5.72 9.94
C GLU A 143 10.93 5.75 8.72
N GLU A 144 11.85 4.81 8.59
CA GLU A 144 12.73 4.73 7.44
C GLU A 144 11.94 4.46 6.16
N LYS A 145 12.41 5.04 5.07
CA LYS A 145 11.86 4.75 3.74
C LYS A 145 12.45 3.45 3.23
N ILE A 146 11.61 2.59 2.67
CA ILE A 146 11.98 1.24 2.28
C ILE A 146 11.81 1.07 0.77
N LEU A 147 12.89 0.64 0.13
CA LEU A 147 12.89 0.35 -1.30
C LEU A 147 13.35 -1.08 -1.48
N SER A 148 12.57 -1.88 -2.21
CA SER A 148 12.94 -3.28 -2.43
C SER A 148 14.20 -3.38 -3.27
N SER A 149 14.90 -4.49 -3.12
CA SER A 149 16.10 -4.76 -3.89
C SER A 149 15.82 -4.73 -5.40
N GLY A 150 16.83 -4.38 -6.18
CA GLY A 150 16.73 -4.30 -7.63
C GLY A 150 16.69 -2.88 -8.15
N PHE A 151 16.50 -1.88 -7.29
CA PHE A 151 16.58 -0.48 -7.67
C PHE A 151 17.76 0.19 -7.01
N LEU A 152 18.50 0.96 -7.80
CA LEU A 152 19.59 1.76 -7.30
C LEU A 152 19.11 3.21 -7.27
N LEU A 153 18.58 3.61 -6.15
CA LEU A 153 18.17 4.99 -5.94
C LEU A 153 19.07 5.63 -4.92
N ASN A 154 19.67 6.76 -5.31
CA ASN A 154 20.30 7.64 -4.35
C ASN A 154 19.22 8.51 -3.71
N TYR A 155 18.39 7.87 -2.96
CA TYR A 155 17.31 8.53 -2.27
C TYR A 155 17.76 8.90 -0.85
N LYS A 156 17.56 10.14 -0.49
CA LYS A 156 17.89 10.61 0.85
C LYS A 156 16.74 11.29 1.49
#